data_5ed3b92babfa6d0dfe6f969c9f9cc025
#
_entry.id   5ed3b92babfa6d0dfe6f969c9f9cc025
#
_cell.length_a   1.000
_cell.length_b   1.000
_cell.length_c   1.000
_cell.angle_alpha   90.00
_cell.angle_beta   90.00
_cell.angle_gamma   90.00
#
_symmetry.space_group_name_H-M   'P 1'
#
loop_
_entity.id
_entity.type
_entity.pdbx_description
1 polymer ?
#
loop_
_entity_poly.entity_id
_entity_poly.type
_entity_poly.pdbx_seq_one_letter_code
_entity_poly.pdbx_strand_id
1 'polypeptide(L)'
;MKRLLLILILTFSFQSWTKADDIRDFQIEGMSIGDSLLDHFTKIEIKNFDKLKDFKDKKYSGIKIIDYKKFNEIQLMYLTKDKNKIIYGISAIKDFDNNLNDCKKERTSTIDNLKTIFKSAKLHGPKTKKHTKNSKWEGYAYIYNSGDMGVFACYYSKKDKSYKDHMRVSLRAKDYNWWLVNKAYK
;
A
#
# COMPACT_ATOMS: atom_id res chain seq x y z
N MET A 1 61.33 13.63 -11.38
CA MET A 1 59.93 14.07 -11.40
C MET A 1 59.03 12.86 -11.58
N LYS A 2 58.45 12.34 -10.49
CA LYS A 2 57.58 11.16 -10.51
C LYS A 2 56.13 11.61 -10.76
N ARG A 3 55.59 11.22 -11.91
CA ARG A 3 54.16 11.45 -12.22
C ARG A 3 53.32 10.46 -11.44
N LEU A 4 52.59 10.95 -10.48
CA LEU A 4 51.58 10.20 -9.74
C LEU A 4 50.36 10.04 -10.66
N LEU A 5 50.14 8.81 -11.16
CA LEU A 5 48.95 8.45 -11.93
C LEU A 5 47.79 8.24 -10.91
N LEU A 6 46.92 9.21 -10.79
CA LEU A 6 45.72 9.11 -9.97
C LEU A 6 44.71 8.27 -10.76
N ILE A 7 44.60 6.98 -10.44
CA ILE A 7 43.58 6.10 -10.99
C ILE A 7 42.27 6.47 -10.26
N LEU A 8 41.46 7.27 -10.93
CA LEU A 8 40.09 7.54 -10.50
C LEU A 8 39.27 6.27 -10.76
N ILE A 9 39.11 5.42 -9.74
CA ILE A 9 38.19 4.30 -9.79
C ILE A 9 36.78 4.87 -9.76
N LEU A 10 36.19 5.05 -10.92
CA LEU A 10 34.74 5.24 -11.06
C LEU A 10 34.07 3.95 -10.61
N THR A 11 33.71 3.88 -9.35
CA THR A 11 32.73 2.89 -8.88
C THR A 11 31.39 3.23 -9.52
N PHE A 12 31.15 2.66 -10.69
CA PHE A 12 29.78 2.54 -11.20
C PHE A 12 29.03 1.68 -10.18
N SER A 13 28.34 2.34 -9.28
CA SER A 13 27.26 1.72 -8.53
C SER A 13 26.24 1.27 -9.57
N PHE A 14 26.35 0.02 -10.02
CA PHE A 14 25.23 -0.65 -10.66
C PHE A 14 24.14 -0.70 -9.60
N GLN A 15 23.32 0.33 -9.55
CA GLN A 15 21.99 0.19 -8.99
C GLN A 15 21.32 -0.84 -9.88
N SER A 16 21.45 -2.11 -9.47
CA SER A 16 20.63 -3.17 -10.00
C SER A 16 19.18 -2.71 -9.78
N TRP A 17 18.53 -2.37 -10.87
CA TRP A 17 17.09 -2.23 -10.89
C TRP A 17 16.56 -3.62 -10.57
N THR A 18 16.44 -3.92 -9.29
CA THR A 18 15.84 -5.16 -8.83
C THR A 18 14.42 -5.13 -9.34
N LYS A 19 14.12 -6.05 -10.26
CA LYS A 19 12.74 -6.34 -10.64
C LYS A 19 12.00 -6.62 -9.35
N ALA A 20 10.90 -5.95 -9.12
CA ALA A 20 10.01 -6.30 -8.02
C ALA A 20 9.33 -7.63 -8.39
N ASP A 21 10.02 -8.73 -8.15
CA ASP A 21 9.50 -10.08 -8.42
C ASP A 21 8.54 -10.55 -7.31
N ASP A 22 8.51 -9.81 -6.20
CA ASP A 22 7.65 -10.05 -5.03
C ASP A 22 7.00 -8.73 -4.58
N ILE A 23 5.84 -8.82 -3.93
CA ILE A 23 5.15 -7.66 -3.33
C ILE A 23 6.00 -6.98 -2.23
N ARG A 24 6.93 -7.72 -1.63
CA ARG A 24 7.85 -7.23 -0.58
C ARG A 24 8.90 -6.26 -1.11
N ASP A 25 9.18 -6.31 -2.42
CA ASP A 25 10.10 -5.36 -3.06
C ASP A 25 9.48 -3.98 -3.25
N PHE A 26 8.15 -3.88 -3.08
CA PHE A 26 7.43 -2.62 -3.22
C PHE A 26 7.23 -1.94 -1.86
N GLN A 27 7.57 -0.65 -1.81
CA GLN A 27 7.49 0.16 -0.60
C GLN A 27 6.46 1.28 -0.71
N ILE A 28 5.74 1.50 0.36
CA ILE A 28 4.94 2.70 0.59
C ILE A 28 5.60 3.47 1.73
N GLU A 29 6.19 4.63 1.42
CA GLU A 29 6.91 5.50 2.36
C GLU A 29 8.03 4.80 3.14
N GLY A 30 8.71 3.84 2.48
CA GLY A 30 9.82 3.07 3.04
C GLY A 30 9.40 1.81 3.78
N MET A 31 8.10 1.49 3.84
CA MET A 31 7.57 0.29 4.50
C MET A 31 7.12 -0.75 3.49
N SER A 32 7.45 -2.02 3.73
CA SER A 32 7.08 -3.18 2.89
C SER A 32 6.25 -4.21 3.64
N ILE A 33 5.59 -5.08 2.89
CA ILE A 33 5.04 -6.32 3.42
C ILE A 33 6.20 -7.19 3.92
N GLY A 34 6.10 -7.68 5.16
CA GLY A 34 7.13 -8.48 5.80
C GLY A 34 8.04 -7.71 6.76
N ASP A 35 8.08 -6.37 6.67
CA ASP A 35 8.80 -5.54 7.65
C ASP A 35 8.15 -5.65 9.03
N SER A 36 8.92 -5.38 10.06
CA SER A 36 8.38 -5.16 11.40
C SER A 36 7.94 -3.69 11.56
N LEU A 37 6.78 -3.45 12.15
CA LEU A 37 6.40 -2.08 12.57
C LEU A 37 7.44 -1.46 13.51
N LEU A 38 8.18 -2.29 14.26
CA LEU A 38 9.19 -1.84 15.21
C LEU A 38 10.48 -1.34 14.54
N ASP A 39 10.67 -1.63 13.24
CA ASP A 39 11.78 -1.09 12.44
C ASP A 39 11.50 0.38 12.02
N HIS A 40 10.23 0.79 12.04
CA HIS A 40 9.79 2.10 11.57
C HIS A 40 9.28 3.00 12.70
N PHE A 41 8.77 2.42 13.79
CA PHE A 41 8.12 3.15 14.89
C PHE A 41 8.50 2.55 16.25
N THR A 42 8.65 3.40 17.24
CA THR A 42 8.82 2.97 18.62
C THR A 42 7.54 2.32 19.18
N LYS A 43 7.68 1.49 20.24
CA LYS A 43 6.52 0.88 20.92
C LYS A 43 5.54 1.93 21.45
N ILE A 44 6.04 3.10 21.86
CA ILE A 44 5.22 4.21 22.37
C ILE A 44 4.38 4.79 21.24
N GLU A 45 4.97 5.09 20.07
CA GLU A 45 4.25 5.59 18.90
C GLU A 45 3.18 4.59 18.44
N ILE A 46 3.54 3.31 18.31
CA ILE A 46 2.57 2.26 17.90
C ILE A 46 1.39 2.18 18.88
N LYS A 47 1.62 2.39 20.19
CA LYS A 47 0.55 2.41 21.19
C LYS A 47 -0.36 3.62 21.04
N ASN A 48 0.20 4.77 20.65
CA ASN A 48 -0.50 6.04 20.54
C ASN A 48 -1.26 6.21 19.22
N PHE A 49 -0.89 5.48 18.16
CA PHE A 49 -1.62 5.52 16.89
C PHE A 49 -3.06 5.03 17.06
N ASP A 50 -3.96 5.64 16.31
CA ASP A 50 -5.35 5.24 16.22
C ASP A 50 -5.47 3.77 15.80
N LYS A 51 -6.38 3.03 16.43
CA LYS A 51 -6.62 1.62 16.11
C LYS A 51 -7.78 1.50 15.12
N LEU A 52 -7.60 0.64 14.12
CA LEU A 52 -8.68 0.21 13.26
C LEU A 52 -9.57 -0.77 14.05
N LYS A 53 -10.80 -0.37 14.37
CA LYS A 53 -11.67 -1.08 15.34
C LYS A 53 -12.76 -1.93 14.70
N ASP A 54 -13.00 -1.81 13.39
CA ASP A 54 -14.21 -2.32 12.73
C ASP A 54 -14.18 -3.81 12.38
N PHE A 55 -13.10 -4.52 12.71
CA PHE A 55 -12.99 -5.95 12.43
C PHE A 55 -13.70 -6.78 13.51
N LYS A 56 -14.62 -7.65 13.08
CA LYS A 56 -15.25 -8.64 13.95
C LYS A 56 -14.31 -9.78 14.30
N ASP A 57 -13.62 -10.32 13.30
CA ASP A 57 -12.55 -11.31 13.50
C ASP A 57 -11.27 -10.59 13.94
N LYS A 58 -10.65 -11.04 15.01
CA LYS A 58 -9.50 -10.41 15.67
C LYS A 58 -8.15 -11.05 15.29
N LYS A 59 -8.08 -11.78 14.18
CA LYS A 59 -6.82 -12.36 13.70
C LYS A 59 -5.79 -11.28 13.40
N TYR A 60 -6.20 -10.20 12.74
CA TYR A 60 -5.36 -9.05 12.46
C TYR A 60 -5.80 -7.82 13.25
N SER A 61 -4.84 -7.01 13.62
CA SER A 61 -5.01 -5.66 14.16
C SER A 61 -4.48 -4.64 13.17
N GLY A 62 -5.00 -3.43 13.23
CA GLY A 62 -4.55 -2.34 12.39
C GLY A 62 -4.35 -1.06 13.17
N ILE A 63 -3.41 -0.27 12.71
CA ILE A 63 -3.22 1.12 13.12
C ILE A 63 -3.40 2.03 11.92
N LYS A 64 -3.79 3.27 12.18
CA LYS A 64 -3.80 4.34 11.18
C LYS A 64 -2.99 5.54 11.68
N ILE A 65 -2.29 6.16 10.74
CA ILE A 65 -1.47 7.34 10.94
C ILE A 65 -2.03 8.40 10.00
N ILE A 66 -2.41 9.54 10.54
CA ILE A 66 -2.99 10.66 9.79
C ILE A 66 -1.88 11.61 9.35
N ASP A 67 -2.04 12.24 8.18
CA ASP A 67 -1.13 13.22 7.59
C ASP A 67 0.33 12.74 7.56
N TYR A 68 0.52 11.51 7.07
CA TYR A 68 1.84 10.92 6.98
C TYR A 68 2.50 11.21 5.63
N LYS A 69 3.48 12.11 5.65
CA LYS A 69 4.23 12.57 4.46
C LYS A 69 3.27 13.11 3.38
N LYS A 70 3.18 12.45 2.20
CA LYS A 70 2.33 12.88 1.08
C LYS A 70 0.93 12.26 1.08
N PHE A 71 0.60 11.44 2.08
CA PHE A 71 -0.70 10.78 2.20
C PHE A 71 -1.50 11.34 3.36
N ASN A 72 -2.80 11.48 3.18
CA ASN A 72 -3.73 11.90 4.23
C ASN A 72 -3.87 10.84 5.33
N GLU A 73 -3.69 9.57 4.96
CA GLU A 73 -3.75 8.48 5.93
C GLU A 73 -2.91 7.29 5.45
N ILE A 74 -2.19 6.63 6.37
CA ILE A 74 -1.61 5.30 6.16
C ILE A 74 -2.22 4.33 7.17
N GLN A 75 -2.61 3.16 6.68
CA GLN A 75 -3.12 2.05 7.49
C GLN A 75 -2.14 0.88 7.41
N LEU A 76 -1.74 0.35 8.56
CA LEU A 76 -0.79 -0.76 8.67
C LEU A 76 -1.44 -1.91 9.43
N MET A 77 -1.38 -3.12 8.85
CA MET A 77 -2.03 -4.32 9.35
C MET A 77 -1.02 -5.38 9.74
N TYR A 78 -1.19 -5.95 10.93
CA TYR A 78 -0.31 -6.98 11.49
C TYR A 78 -1.12 -8.05 12.25
N LEU A 79 -0.54 -9.23 12.50
CA LEU A 79 -1.20 -10.25 13.31
C LEU A 79 -1.32 -9.76 14.76
N THR A 80 -2.53 -9.87 15.33
CA THR A 80 -2.85 -9.33 16.67
C THR A 80 -1.92 -9.83 17.76
N LYS A 81 -1.55 -11.11 17.71
CA LYS A 81 -0.70 -11.77 18.73
C LYS A 81 0.79 -11.75 18.39
N ASP A 82 1.18 -11.17 17.25
CA ASP A 82 2.58 -11.11 16.84
C ASP A 82 3.33 -10.04 17.64
N LYS A 83 4.35 -10.46 18.38
CA LYS A 83 5.21 -9.55 19.17
C LYS A 83 6.07 -8.66 18.27
N ASN A 84 6.48 -9.16 17.11
CA ASN A 84 7.29 -8.44 16.13
C ASN A 84 6.45 -7.51 15.26
N LYS A 85 5.11 -7.65 15.29
CA LYS A 85 4.18 -6.82 14.51
C LYS A 85 4.54 -6.75 13.02
N ILE A 86 4.78 -7.92 12.43
CA ILE A 86 5.08 -8.02 11.00
C ILE A 86 3.91 -7.47 10.18
N ILE A 87 4.23 -6.67 9.17
CA ILE A 87 3.27 -6.00 8.29
C ILE A 87 2.74 -7.01 7.25
N TYR A 88 1.44 -7.24 7.23
CA TYR A 88 0.72 -8.07 6.26
C TYR A 88 -0.14 -7.25 5.29
N GLY A 89 -0.37 -6.00 5.60
CA GLY A 89 -1.11 -5.08 4.77
C GLY A 89 -0.71 -3.64 5.00
N ILE A 90 -0.54 -2.89 3.90
CA ILE A 90 -0.29 -1.45 3.91
C ILE A 90 -1.34 -0.81 3.02
N SER A 91 -1.98 0.26 3.47
CA SER A 91 -2.83 1.09 2.62
C SER A 91 -2.47 2.55 2.80
N ALA A 92 -2.22 3.24 1.70
CA ALA A 92 -2.03 4.69 1.67
C ALA A 92 -3.24 5.35 1.01
N ILE A 93 -3.74 6.42 1.60
CA ILE A 93 -4.95 7.13 1.19
C ILE A 93 -4.57 8.57 0.86
N LYS A 94 -5.01 9.04 -0.31
CA LYS A 94 -4.85 10.41 -0.77
C LYS A 94 -6.21 10.96 -1.19
N ASP A 95 -6.65 12.05 -0.57
CA ASP A 95 -7.92 12.72 -0.84
C ASP A 95 -7.86 13.55 -2.14
N PHE A 96 -9.00 13.69 -2.80
CA PHE A 96 -9.17 14.44 -4.05
C PHE A 96 -10.34 15.44 -4.00
N ASP A 97 -10.75 15.87 -2.82
CA ASP A 97 -11.75 16.92 -2.61
C ASP A 97 -12.99 16.80 -3.54
N ASN A 98 -13.57 15.60 -3.63
CA ASN A 98 -14.70 15.25 -4.49
C ASN A 98 -14.40 15.36 -6.01
N ASN A 99 -13.13 15.27 -6.40
CA ASN A 99 -12.73 15.24 -7.82
C ASN A 99 -12.34 13.83 -8.26
N LEU A 100 -13.34 13.01 -8.57
CA LEU A 100 -13.15 11.64 -9.04
C LEU A 100 -12.29 11.55 -10.30
N ASN A 101 -12.36 12.57 -11.18
CA ASN A 101 -11.60 12.55 -12.43
C ASN A 101 -10.10 12.67 -12.16
N ASP A 102 -9.67 13.52 -11.23
CA ASP A 102 -8.27 13.64 -10.85
C ASP A 102 -7.78 12.38 -10.12
N CYS A 103 -8.60 11.79 -9.24
CA CYS A 103 -8.31 10.49 -8.68
C CYS A 103 -8.04 9.42 -9.76
N LYS A 104 -8.91 9.31 -10.75
CA LYS A 104 -8.76 8.35 -11.85
C LYS A 104 -7.51 8.62 -12.68
N LYS A 105 -7.20 9.87 -12.95
CA LYS A 105 -6.01 10.31 -13.70
C LYS A 105 -4.73 9.91 -12.98
N GLU A 106 -4.63 10.22 -11.68
CA GLU A 106 -3.48 9.84 -10.86
C GLU A 106 -3.35 8.33 -10.71
N ARG A 107 -4.45 7.61 -10.49
CA ARG A 107 -4.45 6.15 -10.46
C ARG A 107 -3.91 5.55 -11.76
N THR A 108 -4.36 6.03 -12.91
CA THR A 108 -3.91 5.54 -14.22
C THR A 108 -2.43 5.80 -14.42
N SER A 109 -1.96 7.02 -14.14
CA SER A 109 -0.54 7.36 -14.18
C SER A 109 0.29 6.48 -13.25
N THR A 110 -0.19 6.23 -12.03
CA THR A 110 0.47 5.32 -11.08
C THR A 110 0.59 3.90 -11.64
N ILE A 111 -0.50 3.35 -12.21
CA ILE A 111 -0.50 2.01 -12.81
C ILE A 111 0.47 1.93 -13.98
N ASP A 112 0.49 2.94 -14.85
CA ASP A 112 1.39 2.95 -16.02
C ASP A 112 2.86 3.00 -15.61
N ASN A 113 3.20 3.79 -14.60
CA ASN A 113 4.56 3.83 -14.04
C ASN A 113 4.97 2.51 -13.39
N LEU A 114 4.02 1.76 -12.82
CA LEU A 114 4.28 0.50 -12.13
C LEU A 114 4.35 -0.71 -13.07
N LYS A 115 3.89 -0.62 -14.32
CA LYS A 115 3.97 -1.73 -15.29
C LYS A 115 5.38 -2.27 -15.49
N THR A 116 6.38 -1.40 -15.42
CA THR A 116 7.78 -1.78 -15.57
C THR A 116 8.36 -2.43 -14.31
N ILE A 117 7.75 -2.17 -13.16
CA ILE A 117 8.17 -2.66 -11.84
C ILE A 117 7.49 -4.02 -11.56
N PHE A 118 6.17 -4.10 -11.72
CA PHE A 118 5.37 -5.31 -11.46
C PHE A 118 5.37 -6.32 -12.63
N LYS A 119 6.53 -6.64 -13.18
CA LYS A 119 6.63 -7.51 -14.37
C LYS A 119 6.15 -8.94 -14.14
N SER A 120 6.32 -9.46 -12.92
CA SER A 120 5.91 -10.82 -12.52
C SER A 120 4.44 -10.91 -12.08
N ALA A 121 3.75 -9.78 -11.94
CA ALA A 121 2.36 -9.74 -11.54
C ALA A 121 1.41 -9.53 -12.74
N LYS A 122 0.23 -10.13 -12.68
CA LYS A 122 -0.83 -9.93 -13.69
C LYS A 122 -1.72 -8.76 -13.28
N LEU A 123 -1.93 -7.80 -14.20
CA LEU A 123 -2.86 -6.69 -14.01
C LEU A 123 -4.29 -7.14 -14.29
N HIS A 124 -5.19 -6.89 -13.35
CA HIS A 124 -6.62 -7.14 -13.44
C HIS A 124 -7.42 -5.85 -13.22
N GLY A 125 -8.49 -5.68 -13.98
CA GLY A 125 -9.39 -4.52 -13.86
C GLY A 125 -9.51 -3.71 -15.14
N PRO A 126 -10.21 -2.56 -15.11
CA PRO A 126 -10.85 -2.01 -13.91
C PRO A 126 -12.07 -2.82 -13.46
N LYS A 127 -12.28 -2.88 -12.14
CA LYS A 127 -13.50 -3.41 -11.54
C LYS A 127 -14.16 -2.35 -10.70
N THR A 128 -15.49 -2.22 -10.81
CA THR A 128 -16.29 -1.34 -9.95
C THR A 128 -17.11 -2.21 -8.99
N LYS A 129 -17.05 -1.89 -7.71
CA LYS A 129 -17.85 -2.56 -6.67
C LYS A 129 -18.44 -1.54 -5.70
N LYS A 130 -19.53 -1.93 -5.06
CA LYS A 130 -20.10 -1.20 -3.92
C LYS A 130 -19.13 -1.30 -2.73
N HIS A 131 -18.87 -0.17 -2.08
CA HIS A 131 -18.06 -0.10 -0.87
C HIS A 131 -18.94 -0.03 0.38
N THR A 132 -19.83 0.97 0.43
CA THR A 132 -20.85 1.13 1.47
C THR A 132 -22.23 1.26 0.82
N LYS A 133 -23.28 1.55 1.62
CA LYS A 133 -24.62 1.83 1.09
C LYS A 133 -24.60 2.95 0.02
N ASN A 134 -23.76 3.96 0.23
CA ASN A 134 -23.75 5.18 -0.59
C ASN A 134 -22.47 5.37 -1.42
N SER A 135 -21.42 4.57 -1.22
CA SER A 135 -20.14 4.73 -1.91
C SER A 135 -19.77 3.51 -2.74
N LYS A 136 -18.92 3.75 -3.72
CA LYS A 136 -18.35 2.74 -4.62
C LYS A 136 -16.83 2.89 -4.66
N TRP A 137 -16.16 1.84 -5.13
CA TRP A 137 -14.78 1.94 -5.55
C TRP A 137 -14.62 1.39 -6.98
N GLU A 138 -13.67 1.93 -7.70
CA GLU A 138 -13.26 1.49 -9.03
C GLU A 138 -11.74 1.36 -9.05
N GLY A 139 -11.23 0.20 -9.44
CA GLY A 139 -9.79 0.00 -9.36
C GLY A 139 -9.25 -1.20 -10.11
N TYR A 140 -7.93 -1.32 -10.02
CA TYR A 140 -7.10 -2.36 -10.62
C TYR A 140 -6.35 -3.11 -9.52
N ALA A 141 -5.93 -4.33 -9.84
CA ALA A 141 -5.05 -5.11 -8.98
C ALA A 141 -3.92 -5.74 -9.79
N TYR A 142 -2.69 -5.59 -9.33
CA TYR A 142 -1.57 -6.45 -9.70
C TYR A 142 -1.58 -7.66 -8.77
N ILE A 143 -1.65 -8.85 -9.33
CA ILE A 143 -1.68 -10.11 -8.58
C ILE A 143 -0.47 -10.94 -8.95
N TYR A 144 0.35 -11.26 -7.96
CA TYR A 144 1.51 -12.12 -8.09
C TYR A 144 1.09 -13.60 -8.09
N ASN A 145 1.98 -14.47 -8.58
CA ASN A 145 1.75 -15.93 -8.55
C ASN A 145 1.64 -16.48 -7.11
N SER A 146 2.26 -15.83 -6.13
CA SER A 146 2.10 -16.11 -4.69
C SER A 146 0.66 -15.90 -4.21
N GLY A 147 -0.11 -15.05 -4.89
CA GLY A 147 -1.42 -14.57 -4.47
C GLY A 147 -1.38 -13.26 -3.68
N ASP A 148 -0.18 -12.72 -3.43
CA ASP A 148 -0.02 -11.37 -2.90
C ASP A 148 -0.46 -10.34 -3.94
N MET A 149 -0.87 -9.13 -3.52
CA MET A 149 -1.40 -8.17 -4.47
C MET A 149 -1.18 -6.72 -4.11
N GLY A 150 -1.04 -5.90 -5.15
CA GLY A 150 -1.16 -4.45 -5.09
C GLY A 150 -2.52 -3.98 -5.64
N VAL A 151 -3.30 -3.22 -4.89
CA VAL A 151 -4.62 -2.71 -5.29
C VAL A 151 -4.57 -1.19 -5.40
N PHE A 152 -5.06 -0.65 -6.50
CA PHE A 152 -5.07 0.78 -6.84
C PHE A 152 -6.50 1.18 -7.18
N ALA A 153 -7.17 1.88 -6.28
CA ALA A 153 -8.59 2.16 -6.44
C ALA A 153 -8.98 3.58 -6.05
N CYS A 154 -9.90 4.16 -6.80
CA CYS A 154 -10.61 5.38 -6.43
C CYS A 154 -11.91 5.00 -5.72
N TYR A 155 -12.12 5.57 -4.54
CA TYR A 155 -13.33 5.48 -3.74
C TYR A 155 -14.11 6.78 -3.88
N TYR A 156 -15.41 6.68 -4.10
CA TYR A 156 -16.24 7.87 -4.37
C TYR A 156 -17.71 7.66 -3.99
N SER A 157 -18.42 8.75 -3.79
CA SER A 157 -19.87 8.76 -3.60
C SER A 157 -20.53 9.80 -4.50
N LYS A 158 -21.51 9.37 -5.31
CA LYS A 158 -22.36 10.29 -6.07
C LYS A 158 -23.50 10.88 -5.24
N LYS A 159 -23.85 10.24 -4.11
CA LYS A 159 -25.04 10.56 -3.30
C LYS A 159 -24.69 11.34 -2.05
N ASP A 160 -23.50 11.14 -1.51
CA ASP A 160 -23.06 11.74 -0.27
C ASP A 160 -21.92 12.72 -0.57
N LYS A 161 -22.24 14.00 -0.54
CA LYS A 161 -21.26 15.09 -0.82
C LYS A 161 -20.27 15.31 0.32
N SER A 162 -20.56 14.77 1.51
CA SER A 162 -19.61 14.80 2.63
C SER A 162 -18.53 13.70 2.52
N TYR A 163 -18.76 12.71 1.65
CA TYR A 163 -17.80 11.65 1.39
C TYR A 163 -16.66 12.17 0.52
N LYS A 164 -15.46 12.21 1.05
CA LYS A 164 -14.29 12.63 0.28
C LYS A 164 -13.89 11.54 -0.72
N ASP A 165 -13.87 11.91 -1.99
CA ASP A 165 -13.29 11.04 -3.01
C ASP A 165 -11.80 10.88 -2.75
N HIS A 166 -11.31 9.65 -2.77
CA HIS A 166 -9.91 9.38 -2.45
C HIS A 166 -9.34 8.22 -3.26
N MET A 167 -8.05 8.26 -3.52
CA MET A 167 -7.30 7.12 -4.00
C MET A 167 -6.79 6.31 -2.81
N ARG A 168 -6.91 4.99 -2.92
CA ARG A 168 -6.26 4.06 -2.01
C ARG A 168 -5.32 3.16 -2.79
N VAL A 169 -4.07 3.17 -2.41
CA VAL A 169 -3.07 2.19 -2.81
C VAL A 169 -2.90 1.21 -1.67
N SER A 170 -3.02 -0.08 -1.94
CA SER A 170 -2.89 -1.11 -0.90
C SER A 170 -1.97 -2.22 -1.36
N LEU A 171 -1.03 -2.60 -0.52
CA LEU A 171 -0.23 -3.81 -0.63
C LEU A 171 -0.78 -4.84 0.34
N ARG A 172 -1.00 -6.06 -0.10
CA ARG A 172 -1.66 -7.10 0.70
C ARG A 172 -0.99 -8.44 0.51
N ALA A 173 -0.52 -9.02 1.62
CA ALA A 173 -0.16 -10.42 1.64
C ALA A 173 -1.40 -11.28 1.38
N LYS A 174 -1.23 -12.42 0.70
CA LYS A 174 -2.30 -13.36 0.32
C LYS A 174 -3.23 -13.70 1.49
N ASP A 175 -2.66 -14.11 2.62
CA ASP A 175 -3.44 -14.56 3.78
C ASP A 175 -4.23 -13.43 4.43
N TYR A 176 -3.64 -12.21 4.47
CA TYR A 176 -4.34 -11.02 4.93
C TYR A 176 -5.49 -10.65 3.98
N ASN A 177 -5.25 -10.68 2.67
CA ASN A 177 -6.30 -10.39 1.69
C ASN A 177 -7.45 -11.40 1.77
N TRP A 178 -7.14 -12.70 1.89
CA TRP A 178 -8.16 -13.73 2.08
C TRP A 178 -9.00 -13.47 3.35
N TRP A 179 -8.35 -13.18 4.47
CA TRP A 179 -9.02 -12.85 5.73
C TRP A 179 -9.89 -11.58 5.60
N LEU A 180 -9.36 -10.52 5.00
CA LEU A 180 -10.07 -9.25 4.80
C LEU A 180 -11.39 -9.44 4.04
N VAL A 181 -11.39 -10.26 3.00
CA VAL A 181 -12.56 -10.51 2.16
C VAL A 181 -13.56 -11.49 2.81
N ASN A 182 -13.08 -12.47 3.57
CA ASN A 182 -13.90 -13.60 4.00
C ASN A 182 -14.28 -13.59 5.48
N LYS A 183 -13.54 -12.89 6.34
CA LYS A 183 -13.69 -12.97 7.80
C LYS A 183 -13.80 -11.63 8.50
N ALA A 184 -13.05 -10.62 8.07
CA ALA A 184 -12.85 -9.37 8.82
C ALA A 184 -14.13 -8.71 9.32
N TYR A 185 -15.20 -8.75 8.52
CA TYR A 185 -16.47 -8.03 8.77
C TYR A 185 -17.70 -8.96 8.92
N LYS A 186 -17.48 -10.26 8.98
CA LYS A 186 -18.56 -11.27 9.09
C LYS A 186 -18.87 -11.67 10.51
#